data_0e64058d607933f7c107c7fdb6c89c6e
#
_entry.id   0e64058d607933f7c107c7fdb6c89c6e
#
_cell.length_a   1.000
_cell.length_b   1.000
_cell.length_c   1.000
_cell.angle_alpha   90.00
_cell.angle_beta   90.00
_cell.angle_gamma   90.00
#
_symmetry.space_group_name_H-M   'P 1'
#
loop_
_entity.id
_entity.type
_entity.pdbx_description
1 polymer ?
#
loop_
_entity_poly.entity_id
_entity_poly.type
_entity_poly.pdbx_seq_one_letter_code
_entity_poly.pdbx_strand_id
1 'polypeptide(L)'
;PCTYTGNLGQYDEPDIDSVPGRALEYGAELSRMVDCRELMVEEGLVALTCGAFHIRTGGRTYFNTTPIGRAVTGTLLVRAMRDDDVWVWGDGSTYKGNDIERFYRYGLLANPKLRIYKPWLDEAFVTELGGRAEMSQWLTERDLPYRDSKEKAYSTDANIWGATHEAKELEHLDVGIEIVEPIMGVRFWDPSVQIETEDITVRFEQGRPVELNGRTFATAVDLVYEANAIGGRHGLGMSDQIENRIIEAKSRGIYEAPGMALLHIAYERLLSAIHNEDTLENYRAFGLKLGRLMYEGRWLDPQSLMLRESIQRWVGAAVTGTVTLRLRRGDDYSILDTDGPSLSYHPDRLSMERVEDAAFGPLDRIGQLTMRNLDIEDSRTRLEQYASQGVVGGAISHLVGVLEQGAAGAITELGAEVPEAIAEAEEGGAFDLGTD
;
A
#
# COMPACT_ATOMS: atom_id res chain seq x y z
N PRO A 1 -26.73 19.77 20.63
CA PRO A 1 -25.59 19.34 19.85
C PRO A 1 -25.98 19.01 18.40
N CYS A 2 -25.02 19.16 17.46
CA CYS A 2 -25.18 18.78 16.08
C CYS A 2 -24.36 17.52 15.80
N THR A 3 -24.87 16.62 14.98
CA THR A 3 -24.14 15.41 14.56
C THR A 3 -23.88 15.42 13.07
N TYR A 4 -22.68 14.96 12.68
CA TYR A 4 -22.25 14.86 11.29
C TYR A 4 -21.73 13.45 11.04
N THR A 5 -22.33 12.77 10.08
CA THR A 5 -21.96 11.42 9.68
C THR A 5 -21.43 11.40 8.26
N GLY A 6 -20.25 10.85 8.05
CA GLY A 6 -19.70 10.65 6.72
C GLY A 6 -20.20 9.34 6.10
N ASN A 7 -20.85 9.42 4.94
CA ASN A 7 -21.08 8.25 4.10
C ASN A 7 -19.81 7.97 3.29
N LEU A 8 -19.07 6.96 3.70
CA LEU A 8 -17.83 6.48 3.06
C LEU A 8 -18.04 5.22 2.23
N GLY A 9 -19.30 4.78 2.04
CA GLY A 9 -19.61 3.48 1.43
C GLY A 9 -19.22 2.32 2.34
N GLN A 10 -19.35 2.48 3.65
CA GLN A 10 -18.95 1.50 4.65
C GLN A 10 -19.85 0.25 4.64
N TYR A 11 -19.21 -0.93 4.65
CA TYR A 11 -19.85 -2.25 4.60
C TYR A 11 -20.35 -2.73 5.96
N ASP A 12 -19.91 -2.11 7.06
CA ASP A 12 -20.28 -2.46 8.43
C ASP A 12 -21.54 -1.72 8.94
N GLU A 13 -22.09 -0.77 8.17
CA GLU A 13 -23.37 -0.11 8.46
C GLU A 13 -24.41 -0.46 7.39
N PRO A 14 -25.34 -1.39 7.70
CA PRO A 14 -26.31 -1.88 6.73
C PRO A 14 -27.41 -0.87 6.38
N ASP A 15 -27.62 0.14 7.23
CA ASP A 15 -28.66 1.17 7.06
C ASP A 15 -28.10 2.55 7.40
N ILE A 16 -27.21 3.03 6.52
CA ILE A 16 -26.53 4.32 6.67
C ILE A 16 -27.53 5.49 6.68
N ASP A 17 -28.63 5.37 5.95
CA ASP A 17 -29.63 6.42 5.81
C ASP A 17 -30.43 6.64 7.11
N SER A 18 -30.51 5.64 7.98
CA SER A 18 -31.15 5.75 9.29
C SER A 18 -30.29 6.46 10.35
N VAL A 19 -28.99 6.59 10.13
CA VAL A 19 -28.05 7.15 11.14
C VAL A 19 -28.42 8.56 11.58
N PRO A 20 -28.78 9.51 10.68
CA PRO A 20 -29.23 10.84 11.11
C PRO A 20 -30.49 10.79 12.01
N GLY A 21 -31.47 9.94 11.68
CA GLY A 21 -32.66 9.77 12.50
C GLY A 21 -32.34 9.24 13.89
N ARG A 22 -31.51 8.20 13.98
CA ARG A 22 -31.04 7.66 15.27
C ARG A 22 -30.34 8.74 16.12
N ALA A 23 -29.54 9.61 15.53
CA ALA A 23 -28.85 10.67 16.26
C ALA A 23 -29.84 11.69 16.85
N LEU A 24 -30.93 12.00 16.16
CA LEU A 24 -32.00 12.86 16.67
C LEU A 24 -32.73 12.22 17.88
N GLU A 25 -32.90 10.90 17.88
CA GLU A 25 -33.46 10.15 19.03
C GLU A 25 -32.60 10.27 20.28
N TYR A 26 -31.27 10.41 20.12
CA TYR A 26 -30.33 10.67 21.23
C TYR A 26 -30.25 12.16 21.63
N GLY A 27 -31.10 13.02 21.07
CA GLY A 27 -31.21 14.43 21.44
C GLY A 27 -30.28 15.36 20.67
N ALA A 28 -29.81 14.97 19.49
CA ALA A 28 -29.19 15.92 18.58
C ALA A 28 -30.24 16.93 18.07
N GLU A 29 -29.85 18.19 17.98
CA GLU A 29 -30.72 19.26 17.44
C GLU A 29 -30.66 19.31 15.91
N LEU A 30 -29.53 18.92 15.37
CA LEU A 30 -29.27 18.79 13.94
C LEU A 30 -28.51 17.47 13.71
N SER A 31 -28.89 16.75 12.68
CA SER A 31 -28.12 15.59 12.20
C SER A 31 -27.98 15.65 10.69
N ARG A 32 -26.74 15.59 10.22
CA ARG A 32 -26.41 15.76 8.80
C ARG A 32 -25.58 14.58 8.29
N MET A 33 -26.05 13.96 7.21
CA MET A 33 -25.26 13.01 6.41
C MET A 33 -24.44 13.80 5.38
N VAL A 34 -23.15 13.49 5.29
CA VAL A 34 -22.23 14.06 4.30
C VAL A 34 -21.75 12.94 3.39
N ASP A 35 -22.07 13.00 2.10
CA ASP A 35 -21.57 12.02 1.14
C ASP A 35 -20.08 12.28 0.87
N CYS A 36 -19.27 11.31 1.25
CA CYS A 36 -17.81 11.35 1.14
C CYS A 36 -17.29 10.37 0.08
N ARG A 37 -18.14 9.57 -0.57
CA ARG A 37 -17.73 8.43 -1.40
C ARG A 37 -16.87 8.83 -2.59
N GLU A 38 -17.26 9.88 -3.30
CA GLU A 38 -16.51 10.34 -4.49
C GLU A 38 -15.08 10.76 -4.11
N LEU A 39 -14.93 11.63 -3.09
CA LEU A 39 -13.60 12.07 -2.64
C LEU A 39 -12.81 10.91 -2.03
N MET A 40 -13.48 9.98 -1.34
CA MET A 40 -12.85 8.78 -0.79
C MET A 40 -12.24 7.91 -1.88
N VAL A 41 -12.96 7.73 -2.99
CA VAL A 41 -12.47 6.98 -4.15
C VAL A 41 -11.31 7.70 -4.81
N GLU A 42 -11.42 9.01 -5.05
CA GLU A 42 -10.36 9.81 -5.67
C GLU A 42 -9.05 9.76 -4.88
N GLU A 43 -9.11 9.98 -3.56
CA GLU A 43 -7.91 9.94 -2.72
C GLU A 43 -7.33 8.52 -2.59
N GLY A 44 -8.18 7.48 -2.64
CA GLY A 44 -7.74 6.09 -2.69
C GLY A 44 -7.03 5.74 -4.00
N LEU A 45 -7.51 6.24 -5.13
CA LEU A 45 -6.84 6.09 -6.42
C LEU A 45 -5.50 6.82 -6.46
N VAL A 46 -5.39 7.96 -5.81
CA VAL A 46 -4.10 8.65 -5.64
C VAL A 46 -3.14 7.81 -4.78
N ALA A 47 -3.63 7.22 -3.69
CA ALA A 47 -2.84 6.33 -2.85
C ALA A 47 -2.35 5.10 -3.62
N LEU A 48 -3.22 4.50 -4.44
CA LEU A 48 -2.89 3.39 -5.35
C LEU A 48 -1.78 3.79 -6.32
N THR A 49 -1.99 4.87 -7.07
CA THR A 49 -1.03 5.37 -8.07
C THR A 49 0.32 5.69 -7.46
N CYS A 50 0.33 6.20 -6.23
CA CYS A 50 1.56 6.54 -5.51
C CYS A 50 2.19 5.37 -4.75
N GLY A 51 1.57 4.20 -4.69
CA GLY A 51 2.04 3.08 -3.86
C GLY A 51 2.16 3.45 -2.38
N ALA A 52 1.23 4.29 -1.87
CA ALA A 52 1.31 4.90 -0.55
C ALA A 52 1.00 3.91 0.59
N PHE A 53 1.71 2.77 0.62
CA PHE A 53 1.48 1.64 1.51
C PHE A 53 2.79 1.22 2.17
N HIS A 54 2.93 1.45 3.47
CA HIS A 54 4.19 1.24 4.18
C HIS A 54 4.21 0.00 5.08
N ILE A 55 3.04 -0.58 5.41
CA ILE A 55 2.94 -1.79 6.24
C ILE A 55 2.79 -2.99 5.31
N ARG A 56 3.81 -3.84 5.31
CA ARG A 56 3.87 -5.05 4.47
C ARG A 56 4.47 -6.21 5.27
N THR A 57 3.81 -7.35 5.24
CA THR A 57 4.27 -8.58 5.90
C THR A 57 4.00 -9.78 5.02
N GLY A 58 5.02 -10.60 4.76
CA GLY A 58 4.87 -11.84 4.00
C GLY A 58 4.29 -11.66 2.59
N GLY A 59 4.60 -10.55 1.92
CA GLY A 59 4.06 -10.20 0.60
C GLY A 59 2.67 -9.57 0.61
N ARG A 60 2.01 -9.50 1.77
CA ARG A 60 0.69 -8.87 1.93
C ARG A 60 0.82 -7.44 2.40
N THR A 61 -0.07 -6.59 1.92
CA THR A 61 -0.04 -5.14 2.13
C THR A 61 -1.29 -4.68 2.90
N TYR A 62 -1.09 -3.82 3.91
CA TYR A 62 -2.16 -2.98 4.43
C TYR A 62 -2.27 -1.71 3.59
N PHE A 63 -3.40 -1.49 2.96
CA PHE A 63 -3.62 -0.42 1.98
C PHE A 63 -4.00 0.95 2.59
N ASN A 64 -3.75 1.15 3.89
CA ASN A 64 -4.03 2.42 4.57
C ASN A 64 -5.48 2.94 4.39
N THR A 65 -6.45 2.05 4.27
CA THR A 65 -7.83 2.40 3.96
C THR A 65 -8.50 3.23 5.06
N THR A 66 -8.23 2.92 6.33
CA THR A 66 -8.67 3.74 7.47
C THR A 66 -7.99 5.11 7.52
N PRO A 67 -6.64 5.24 7.42
CA PRO A 67 -5.97 6.54 7.42
C PRO A 67 -6.48 7.51 6.36
N ILE A 68 -6.71 7.03 5.12
CA ILE A 68 -7.22 7.88 4.06
C ILE A 68 -8.68 8.30 4.30
N GLY A 69 -9.48 7.39 4.87
CA GLY A 69 -10.85 7.70 5.30
C GLY A 69 -10.89 8.84 6.31
N ARG A 70 -9.91 8.91 7.23
CA ARG A 70 -9.84 10.01 8.22
C ARG A 70 -9.45 11.36 7.58
N ALA A 71 -8.61 11.35 6.52
CA ALA A 71 -8.31 12.57 5.76
C ALA A 71 -9.57 13.13 5.10
N VAL A 72 -10.36 12.29 4.45
CA VAL A 72 -11.60 12.68 3.78
C VAL A 72 -12.67 13.13 4.79
N THR A 73 -12.91 12.33 5.82
CA THR A 73 -13.91 12.61 6.85
C THR A 73 -13.56 13.91 7.60
N GLY A 74 -12.32 14.02 8.10
CA GLY A 74 -11.87 15.19 8.86
C GLY A 74 -11.93 16.50 8.07
N THR A 75 -11.90 16.43 6.74
CA THR A 75 -11.97 17.60 5.86
C THR A 75 -13.42 17.94 5.51
N LEU A 76 -14.21 16.96 5.05
CA LEU A 76 -15.58 17.22 4.56
C LEU A 76 -16.56 17.51 5.68
N LEU A 77 -16.46 16.82 6.84
CA LEU A 77 -17.33 17.12 7.97
C LEU A 77 -17.06 18.52 8.53
N VAL A 78 -15.79 18.94 8.60
CA VAL A 78 -15.45 20.31 9.05
C VAL A 78 -15.97 21.36 8.08
N ARG A 79 -15.99 21.08 6.77
CA ARG A 79 -16.64 21.95 5.79
C ARG A 79 -18.15 22.07 6.07
N ALA A 80 -18.82 20.94 6.27
CA ALA A 80 -20.24 20.91 6.59
C ALA A 80 -20.56 21.63 7.91
N MET A 81 -19.74 21.45 8.95
CA MET A 81 -19.84 22.16 10.22
C MET A 81 -19.74 23.68 10.05
N ARG A 82 -18.81 24.13 9.21
CA ARG A 82 -18.66 25.57 8.91
C ARG A 82 -19.88 26.13 8.20
N ASP A 83 -20.46 25.37 7.28
CA ASP A 83 -21.68 25.79 6.56
C ASP A 83 -22.89 25.94 7.51
N ASP A 84 -22.90 25.20 8.63
CA ASP A 84 -23.92 25.22 9.67
C ASP A 84 -23.52 26.11 10.87
N ASP A 85 -22.46 26.91 10.77
CA ASP A 85 -21.91 27.76 11.83
C ASP A 85 -21.54 27.02 13.13
N VAL A 86 -21.07 25.76 13.00
CA VAL A 86 -20.63 24.89 14.10
C VAL A 86 -19.11 24.92 14.22
N TRP A 87 -18.60 25.31 15.39
CA TRP A 87 -17.16 25.59 15.59
C TRP A 87 -16.48 24.66 16.63
N VAL A 88 -17.21 23.73 17.21
CA VAL A 88 -16.66 22.76 18.16
C VAL A 88 -16.80 21.38 17.59
N TRP A 89 -15.65 20.71 17.34
CA TRP A 89 -15.58 19.31 16.94
C TRP A 89 -15.43 18.43 18.16
N GLY A 90 -16.31 17.44 18.32
CA GLY A 90 -16.17 16.35 19.27
C GLY A 90 -16.24 14.99 18.57
N ASP A 91 -15.40 14.05 18.96
CA ASP A 91 -15.46 12.67 18.51
C ASP A 91 -14.97 11.69 19.60
N GLY A 92 -15.30 10.40 19.44
CA GLY A 92 -14.98 9.32 20.35
C GLY A 92 -13.57 8.73 20.22
N SER A 93 -12.63 9.41 19.55
CA SER A 93 -11.26 8.91 19.41
C SER A 93 -10.58 8.74 20.77
N THR A 94 -10.01 7.55 21.00
CA THR A 94 -9.34 7.23 22.28
C THR A 94 -7.90 7.70 22.30
N TYR A 95 -7.36 8.00 23.49
CA TYR A 95 -5.97 8.46 23.68
C TYR A 95 -4.89 7.43 23.27
N LYS A 96 -5.26 6.15 23.17
CA LYS A 96 -4.37 5.06 22.69
C LYS A 96 -4.47 4.81 21.18
N GLY A 97 -5.48 5.38 20.52
CA GLY A 97 -5.72 5.19 19.09
C GLY A 97 -4.97 6.20 18.24
N ASN A 98 -4.89 5.92 16.94
CA ASN A 98 -4.29 6.82 15.95
C ASN A 98 -5.23 7.97 15.55
N ASP A 99 -6.55 7.76 15.61
CA ASP A 99 -7.54 8.68 15.06
C ASP A 99 -7.65 9.99 15.82
N ILE A 100 -7.28 9.99 17.11
CA ILE A 100 -7.27 11.21 17.91
C ILE A 100 -6.34 12.27 17.31
N GLU A 101 -5.19 11.86 16.80
CA GLU A 101 -4.25 12.76 16.15
C GLU A 101 -4.66 13.07 14.70
N ARG A 102 -5.13 12.07 13.96
CA ARG A 102 -5.58 12.24 12.57
C ARG A 102 -6.68 13.28 12.46
N PHE A 103 -7.76 13.17 13.25
CA PHE A 103 -8.85 14.13 13.26
C PHE A 103 -8.44 15.51 13.81
N TYR A 104 -7.56 15.55 14.80
CA TYR A 104 -7.01 16.79 15.30
C TYR A 104 -6.31 17.58 14.18
N ARG A 105 -5.41 16.92 13.44
CA ARG A 105 -4.65 17.53 12.35
C ARG A 105 -5.54 17.95 11.19
N TYR A 106 -6.34 17.05 10.65
CA TYR A 106 -7.21 17.36 9.50
C TYR A 106 -8.26 18.39 9.83
N GLY A 107 -8.83 18.35 11.03
CA GLY A 107 -9.78 19.35 11.50
C GLY A 107 -9.19 20.76 11.52
N LEU A 108 -8.00 20.91 12.10
CA LEU A 108 -7.33 22.23 12.16
C LEU A 108 -6.77 22.68 10.81
N LEU A 109 -6.36 21.76 9.93
CA LEU A 109 -5.99 22.10 8.56
C LEU A 109 -7.20 22.62 7.77
N ALA A 110 -8.36 21.99 7.92
CA ALA A 110 -9.59 22.40 7.24
C ALA A 110 -10.18 23.71 7.81
N ASN A 111 -10.02 23.94 9.12
CA ASN A 111 -10.49 25.15 9.79
C ASN A 111 -9.62 25.49 11.02
N PRO A 112 -8.70 26.44 10.93
CA PRO A 112 -7.79 26.79 12.04
C PRO A 112 -8.50 27.45 13.24
N LYS A 113 -9.76 27.82 13.12
CA LYS A 113 -10.59 28.36 14.21
C LYS A 113 -11.39 27.28 14.94
N LEU A 114 -11.33 26.05 14.48
CA LEU A 114 -12.06 24.92 15.07
C LEU A 114 -11.56 24.66 16.50
N ARG A 115 -12.48 24.54 17.43
CA ARG A 115 -12.20 24.09 18.80
C ARG A 115 -12.41 22.59 18.85
N ILE A 116 -11.37 21.85 19.23
CA ILE A 116 -11.44 20.40 19.27
C ILE A 116 -11.59 19.94 20.71
N TYR A 117 -12.67 19.20 20.97
CA TYR A 117 -12.96 18.54 22.24
C TYR A 117 -12.83 17.02 22.08
N LYS A 118 -12.04 16.42 22.93
CA LYS A 118 -11.82 14.98 22.96
C LYS A 118 -12.28 14.43 24.31
N PRO A 119 -13.47 13.83 24.43
CA PRO A 119 -14.00 13.30 25.70
C PRO A 119 -13.00 12.37 26.40
N TRP A 120 -12.28 11.51 25.67
CA TRP A 120 -11.28 10.61 26.23
C TRP A 120 -10.00 11.29 26.78
N LEU A 121 -9.85 12.59 26.60
CA LEU A 121 -8.81 13.43 27.23
C LEU A 121 -9.35 14.31 28.35
N ASP A 122 -10.65 14.25 28.59
CA ASP A 122 -11.30 15.01 29.67
C ASP A 122 -11.39 14.13 30.91
N GLU A 123 -10.60 14.45 31.92
CA GLU A 123 -10.54 13.69 33.17
C GLU A 123 -11.89 13.62 33.89
N ALA A 124 -12.68 14.68 33.85
CA ALA A 124 -14.01 14.72 34.44
C ALA A 124 -14.95 13.76 33.74
N PHE A 125 -14.95 13.76 32.40
CA PHE A 125 -15.73 12.83 31.58
C PHE A 125 -15.35 11.37 31.84
N VAL A 126 -14.05 11.05 31.84
CA VAL A 126 -13.56 9.68 32.08
C VAL A 126 -13.85 9.21 33.50
N THR A 127 -13.77 10.11 34.49
CA THR A 127 -14.10 9.78 35.89
C THR A 127 -15.57 9.52 36.08
N GLU A 128 -16.46 10.26 35.41
CA GLU A 128 -17.91 10.11 35.51
C GLU A 128 -18.43 8.90 34.76
N LEU A 129 -17.97 8.69 33.52
CA LEU A 129 -18.55 7.70 32.61
C LEU A 129 -17.70 6.43 32.45
N GLY A 130 -16.47 6.42 32.95
CA GLY A 130 -15.59 5.24 32.91
C GLY A 130 -15.19 4.81 31.52
N GLY A 131 -15.07 3.50 31.31
CA GLY A 131 -14.77 2.88 30.04
C GLY A 131 -16.01 2.48 29.25
N ARG A 132 -15.82 1.67 28.19
CA ARG A 132 -16.92 1.25 27.33
C ARG A 132 -18.01 0.47 28.06
N ALA A 133 -17.64 -0.37 29.03
CA ALA A 133 -18.59 -1.17 29.81
C ALA A 133 -19.48 -0.29 30.69
N GLU A 134 -18.86 0.65 31.39
CA GLU A 134 -19.56 1.61 32.26
C GLU A 134 -20.47 2.54 31.45
N MET A 135 -20.00 3.03 30.29
CA MET A 135 -20.85 3.83 29.39
C MET A 135 -22.05 3.05 28.87
N SER A 136 -21.87 1.75 28.54
CA SER A 136 -22.96 0.88 28.12
C SER A 136 -23.99 0.71 29.21
N GLN A 137 -23.54 0.51 30.46
CA GLN A 137 -24.40 0.43 31.63
C GLN A 137 -25.14 1.75 31.85
N TRP A 138 -24.47 2.87 31.76
CA TRP A 138 -25.02 4.21 31.92
C TRP A 138 -26.17 4.48 30.93
N LEU A 139 -26.00 4.08 29.66
CA LEU A 139 -27.05 4.20 28.63
C LEU A 139 -28.25 3.28 28.94
N THR A 140 -28.00 2.05 29.34
CA THR A 140 -29.06 1.06 29.69
C THR A 140 -29.86 1.52 30.89
N GLU A 141 -29.26 2.07 31.94
CA GLU A 141 -29.90 2.56 33.15
C GLU A 141 -30.84 3.78 32.88
N ARG A 142 -30.66 4.43 31.72
CA ARG A 142 -31.46 5.61 31.32
C ARG A 142 -32.45 5.32 30.19
N ASP A 143 -32.67 4.03 29.89
CA ASP A 143 -33.53 3.58 28.80
C ASP A 143 -33.18 4.25 27.44
N LEU A 144 -31.89 4.58 27.23
CA LEU A 144 -31.44 5.10 25.97
C LEU A 144 -31.20 3.94 24.98
N PRO A 145 -31.54 4.13 23.69
CA PRO A 145 -31.42 3.06 22.71
C PRO A 145 -29.91 2.73 22.53
N TYR A 146 -29.52 1.57 23.05
CA TYR A 146 -28.17 1.06 23.00
C TYR A 146 -28.14 -0.33 22.36
N ARG A 147 -27.36 -0.45 21.28
CA ARG A 147 -27.11 -1.78 20.70
C ARG A 147 -25.82 -2.33 21.32
N ASP A 148 -25.95 -3.37 22.14
CA ASP A 148 -24.81 -3.96 22.82
C ASP A 148 -23.80 -4.55 21.80
N SER A 149 -22.58 -4.01 21.84
CA SER A 149 -21.44 -4.55 21.07
C SER A 149 -20.62 -5.59 21.85
N LYS A 150 -21.11 -6.03 23.04
CA LYS A 150 -20.37 -6.96 23.91
C LYS A 150 -20.13 -8.33 23.29
N GLU A 151 -21.00 -8.77 22.39
CA GLU A 151 -20.94 -10.11 21.80
C GLU A 151 -19.89 -10.25 20.68
N LYS A 152 -19.45 -9.16 20.06
CA LYS A 152 -18.44 -9.25 19.00
C LYS A 152 -17.05 -9.46 19.57
N ALA A 153 -16.34 -10.48 19.06
CA ALA A 153 -14.98 -10.84 19.48
C ALA A 153 -13.94 -9.75 19.12
N TYR A 154 -14.28 -8.82 18.22
CA TYR A 154 -13.41 -7.73 17.75
C TYR A 154 -14.25 -6.51 17.34
N SER A 155 -13.59 -5.37 17.09
CA SER A 155 -14.18 -4.16 16.52
C SER A 155 -13.95 -4.12 15.01
N THR A 156 -14.90 -3.56 14.27
CA THR A 156 -14.82 -3.37 12.82
C THR A 156 -14.99 -1.90 12.48
N ASP A 157 -14.21 -1.42 11.51
CA ASP A 157 -14.30 -0.09 10.91
C ASP A 157 -14.10 -0.22 9.40
N ALA A 158 -15.05 0.23 8.59
CA ALA A 158 -15.03 0.04 7.16
C ALA A 158 -15.26 1.33 6.37
N ASN A 159 -14.85 1.32 5.13
CA ASN A 159 -15.19 2.28 4.09
C ASN A 159 -15.18 1.57 2.73
N ILE A 160 -15.42 2.31 1.65
CA ILE A 160 -15.49 1.73 0.30
C ILE A 160 -14.20 1.00 -0.14
N TRP A 161 -13.03 1.35 0.41
CA TRP A 161 -11.75 0.75 0.05
C TRP A 161 -11.34 -0.44 0.89
N GLY A 162 -11.88 -0.58 2.10
CA GLY A 162 -11.49 -1.68 2.96
C GLY A 162 -12.14 -1.67 4.33
N ALA A 163 -11.92 -2.77 5.04
CA ALA A 163 -12.33 -2.96 6.42
C ALA A 163 -11.12 -3.26 7.31
N THR A 164 -11.21 -2.80 8.54
CA THR A 164 -10.25 -3.07 9.62
C THR A 164 -10.97 -3.84 10.72
N HIS A 165 -10.40 -4.97 11.14
CA HIS A 165 -10.82 -5.75 12.29
C HIS A 165 -9.72 -5.71 13.33
N GLU A 166 -10.01 -5.19 14.52
CA GLU A 166 -9.01 -5.01 15.58
C GLU A 166 -9.60 -5.12 16.98
N ALA A 167 -8.75 -5.08 17.99
CA ALA A 167 -9.08 -5.09 19.40
C ALA A 167 -9.63 -6.43 19.95
N LYS A 168 -9.83 -6.51 21.27
CA LYS A 168 -10.36 -7.65 22.01
C LYS A 168 -9.54 -8.93 21.72
N GLU A 169 -10.19 -10.01 21.21
CA GLU A 169 -9.53 -11.28 20.92
C GLU A 169 -8.40 -11.16 19.89
N LEU A 170 -8.50 -10.19 18.95
CA LEU A 170 -7.46 -9.97 17.94
C LEU A 170 -6.19 -9.32 18.50
N GLU A 171 -6.18 -8.83 19.74
CA GLU A 171 -4.97 -8.36 20.42
C GLU A 171 -4.04 -9.53 20.82
N HIS A 172 -4.54 -10.77 20.82
CA HIS A 172 -3.79 -11.98 21.12
C HIS A 172 -3.16 -12.56 19.85
N LEU A 173 -1.85 -12.81 19.86
CA LEU A 173 -1.12 -13.30 18.69
C LEU A 173 -1.29 -14.81 18.44
N ASP A 174 -1.87 -15.54 19.37
CA ASP A 174 -2.23 -16.95 19.28
C ASP A 174 -3.64 -17.19 18.70
N VAL A 175 -4.36 -16.12 18.35
CA VAL A 175 -5.65 -16.17 17.67
C VAL A 175 -5.43 -15.99 16.16
N GLY A 176 -5.91 -16.94 15.34
CA GLY A 176 -5.77 -16.88 13.88
C GLY A 176 -6.76 -15.93 13.20
N ILE A 177 -6.54 -15.70 11.90
CA ILE A 177 -7.43 -14.88 11.07
C ILE A 177 -8.85 -15.45 10.97
N GLU A 178 -9.02 -16.73 11.24
CA GLU A 178 -10.27 -17.47 11.10
C GLU A 178 -11.39 -17.00 12.05
N ILE A 179 -11.04 -16.23 13.09
CA ILE A 179 -12.04 -15.60 13.99
C ILE A 179 -12.81 -14.48 13.28
N VAL A 180 -12.23 -13.90 12.21
CA VAL A 180 -12.85 -12.79 11.48
C VAL A 180 -13.91 -13.32 10.53
N GLU A 181 -15.10 -12.73 10.59
CA GLU A 181 -16.12 -12.87 9.55
C GLU A 181 -15.92 -11.74 8.53
N PRO A 182 -15.47 -12.06 7.30
CA PRO A 182 -15.24 -11.04 6.27
C PRO A 182 -16.54 -10.31 5.92
N ILE A 183 -16.46 -8.99 5.77
CA ILE A 183 -17.59 -8.15 5.36
C ILE A 183 -17.47 -7.63 3.92
N MET A 184 -16.28 -7.71 3.32
CA MET A 184 -16.06 -7.34 1.93
C MET A 184 -15.69 -8.52 1.04
N GLY A 185 -15.48 -9.69 1.61
CA GLY A 185 -15.05 -10.89 0.93
C GLY A 185 -15.64 -12.17 1.49
N VAL A 186 -14.92 -13.26 1.28
CA VAL A 186 -15.30 -14.61 1.72
C VAL A 186 -14.22 -15.23 2.58
N ARG A 187 -14.58 -16.19 3.40
CA ARG A 187 -13.66 -16.99 4.22
C ARG A 187 -12.84 -17.91 3.32
N PHE A 188 -11.81 -17.35 2.67
CA PHE A 188 -10.98 -18.10 1.73
C PHE A 188 -10.19 -19.25 2.37
N TRP A 189 -10.00 -19.24 3.69
CA TRP A 189 -9.36 -20.32 4.45
C TRP A 189 -10.31 -21.52 4.70
N ASP A 190 -11.62 -21.33 4.56
CA ASP A 190 -12.61 -22.37 4.76
C ASP A 190 -12.76 -23.21 3.48
N PRO A 191 -12.38 -24.49 3.47
CA PRO A 191 -12.45 -25.32 2.27
C PRO A 191 -13.88 -25.59 1.78
N SER A 192 -14.90 -25.36 2.62
CA SER A 192 -16.31 -25.52 2.23
C SER A 192 -16.81 -24.37 1.35
N VAL A 193 -16.14 -23.21 1.39
CA VAL A 193 -16.49 -22.06 0.54
C VAL A 193 -16.03 -22.34 -0.89
N GLN A 194 -16.97 -22.33 -1.83
CA GLN A 194 -16.66 -22.54 -3.24
C GLN A 194 -16.17 -21.24 -3.87
N ILE A 195 -14.95 -21.29 -4.44
CA ILE A 195 -14.33 -20.16 -5.13
C ILE A 195 -13.91 -20.66 -6.51
N GLU A 196 -14.55 -20.13 -7.54
CA GLU A 196 -14.26 -20.47 -8.92
C GLU A 196 -13.06 -19.67 -9.41
N THR A 197 -12.28 -20.26 -10.34
CA THR A 197 -11.18 -19.55 -11.01
C THR A 197 -11.78 -18.59 -12.04
N GLU A 198 -11.27 -17.34 -12.07
CA GLU A 198 -11.78 -16.30 -12.96
C GLU A 198 -10.64 -15.51 -13.59
N ASP A 199 -10.74 -15.21 -14.88
CA ASP A 199 -9.82 -14.33 -15.60
C ASP A 199 -10.38 -12.91 -15.60
N ILE A 200 -9.59 -11.96 -15.06
CA ILE A 200 -9.98 -10.57 -14.87
C ILE A 200 -9.04 -9.67 -15.66
N THR A 201 -9.60 -8.79 -16.47
CA THR A 201 -8.84 -7.79 -17.20
C THR A 201 -9.05 -6.41 -16.58
N VAL A 202 -7.95 -5.72 -16.28
CA VAL A 202 -7.94 -4.36 -15.72
C VAL A 202 -7.20 -3.44 -16.70
N ARG A 203 -7.85 -2.36 -17.15
CA ARG A 203 -7.24 -1.36 -18.02
C ARG A 203 -6.99 -0.05 -17.26
N PHE A 204 -5.80 0.48 -17.45
CA PHE A 204 -5.38 1.78 -16.89
C PHE A 204 -5.12 2.79 -18.00
N GLU A 205 -5.44 4.04 -17.72
CA GLU A 205 -5.04 5.21 -18.51
C GLU A 205 -4.39 6.24 -17.56
N GLN A 206 -3.14 6.59 -17.84
CA GLN A 206 -2.37 7.57 -17.06
C GLN A 206 -2.42 7.31 -15.54
N GLY A 207 -2.27 6.04 -15.16
CA GLY A 207 -2.27 5.62 -13.75
C GLY A 207 -3.64 5.39 -13.13
N ARG A 208 -4.72 5.66 -13.83
CA ARG A 208 -6.10 5.49 -13.32
C ARG A 208 -6.75 4.23 -13.93
N PRO A 209 -7.38 3.38 -13.13
CA PRO A 209 -8.19 2.29 -13.67
C PRO A 209 -9.44 2.87 -14.34
N VAL A 210 -9.71 2.43 -15.56
CA VAL A 210 -10.83 2.94 -16.38
C VAL A 210 -11.79 1.86 -16.83
N GLU A 211 -11.37 0.58 -16.78
CA GLU A 211 -12.17 -0.53 -17.27
C GLU A 211 -11.86 -1.82 -16.52
N LEU A 212 -12.88 -2.61 -16.23
CA LEU A 212 -12.79 -3.96 -15.71
C LEU A 212 -13.56 -4.92 -16.65
N ASN A 213 -12.92 -5.98 -17.10
CA ASN A 213 -13.51 -7.01 -17.98
C ASN A 213 -14.19 -6.42 -19.23
N GLY A 214 -13.57 -5.43 -19.87
CA GLY A 214 -14.12 -4.77 -21.06
C GLY A 214 -15.28 -3.81 -20.78
N ARG A 215 -15.61 -3.55 -19.50
CA ARG A 215 -16.68 -2.67 -19.08
C ARG A 215 -16.15 -1.37 -18.50
N THR A 216 -16.64 -0.24 -19.01
CA THR A 216 -16.46 1.09 -18.41
C THR A 216 -17.60 1.39 -17.44
N PHE A 217 -17.40 2.34 -16.54
CA PHE A 217 -18.33 2.68 -15.46
C PHE A 217 -18.73 4.16 -15.54
N ALA A 218 -19.93 4.47 -15.04
CA ALA A 218 -20.43 5.84 -15.03
C ALA A 218 -19.61 6.72 -14.06
N THR A 219 -19.17 6.16 -12.95
CA THR A 219 -18.36 6.82 -11.94
C THR A 219 -17.19 5.93 -11.51
N ALA A 220 -16.13 6.54 -10.94
CA ALA A 220 -15.05 5.79 -10.31
C ALA A 220 -15.54 5.02 -9.06
N VAL A 221 -16.61 5.49 -8.41
CA VAL A 221 -17.25 4.81 -7.29
C VAL A 221 -17.81 3.44 -7.74
N ASP A 222 -18.50 3.41 -8.87
CA ASP A 222 -19.05 2.17 -9.43
C ASP A 222 -17.95 1.18 -9.81
N LEU A 223 -16.84 1.67 -10.38
CA LEU A 223 -15.69 0.84 -10.71
C LEU A 223 -15.10 0.19 -9.45
N VAL A 224 -14.98 0.97 -8.36
CA VAL A 224 -14.43 0.46 -7.10
C VAL A 224 -15.36 -0.57 -6.45
N TYR A 225 -16.67 -0.36 -6.49
CA TYR A 225 -17.62 -1.39 -6.03
C TYR A 225 -17.50 -2.69 -6.83
N GLU A 226 -17.35 -2.61 -8.15
CA GLU A 226 -17.14 -3.79 -9.00
C GLU A 226 -15.79 -4.46 -8.67
N ALA A 227 -14.71 -3.69 -8.51
CA ALA A 227 -13.41 -4.22 -8.11
C ALA A 227 -13.48 -4.94 -6.75
N ASN A 228 -14.20 -4.37 -5.78
CA ASN A 228 -14.46 -5.00 -4.48
C ASN A 228 -15.25 -6.31 -4.63
N ALA A 229 -16.29 -6.31 -5.46
CA ALA A 229 -17.08 -7.51 -5.71
C ALA A 229 -16.26 -8.63 -6.36
N ILE A 230 -15.39 -8.27 -7.32
CA ILE A 230 -14.48 -9.21 -7.96
C ILE A 230 -13.47 -9.77 -6.94
N GLY A 231 -12.69 -8.90 -6.29
CA GLY A 231 -11.67 -9.34 -5.34
C GLY A 231 -12.27 -10.08 -4.13
N GLY A 232 -13.44 -9.60 -3.66
CA GLY A 232 -14.12 -10.14 -2.48
C GLY A 232 -14.57 -11.58 -2.66
N ARG A 233 -15.16 -11.95 -3.80
CA ARG A 233 -15.60 -13.34 -4.06
C ARG A 233 -14.46 -14.35 -4.14
N HIS A 234 -13.23 -13.86 -4.32
CA HIS A 234 -12.01 -14.68 -4.25
C HIS A 234 -11.35 -14.67 -2.86
N GLY A 235 -11.75 -13.77 -1.96
CA GLY A 235 -11.10 -13.53 -0.68
C GLY A 235 -9.73 -12.85 -0.82
N LEU A 236 -9.53 -12.11 -1.92
CA LEU A 236 -8.30 -11.37 -2.22
C LEU A 236 -8.13 -10.18 -1.27
N GLY A 237 -6.90 -9.86 -0.92
CA GLY A 237 -6.56 -8.64 -0.19
C GLY A 237 -6.87 -8.67 1.30
N MET A 238 -6.96 -9.85 1.90
CA MET A 238 -6.96 -9.99 3.36
C MET A 238 -5.54 -10.09 3.89
N SER A 239 -5.24 -9.33 4.95
CA SER A 239 -3.92 -9.36 5.57
C SER A 239 -3.97 -9.23 7.09
N ASP A 240 -3.12 -10.00 7.76
CA ASP A 240 -2.85 -9.92 9.20
C ASP A 240 -1.54 -9.15 9.39
N GLN A 241 -1.61 -7.99 10.05
CA GLN A 241 -0.49 -7.07 10.16
C GLN A 241 -0.22 -6.68 11.60
N ILE A 242 1.07 -6.58 11.93
CA ILE A 242 1.53 -5.92 13.14
C ILE A 242 2.07 -4.53 12.74
N GLU A 243 1.50 -3.50 13.32
CA GLU A 243 1.83 -2.12 13.02
C GLU A 243 2.39 -1.36 14.22
N ASN A 244 3.16 -0.31 13.96
CA ASN A 244 3.52 0.67 14.98
C ASN A 244 2.51 1.81 14.94
N ARG A 245 1.73 1.97 16.00
CA ARG A 245 0.85 3.13 16.18
C ARG A 245 1.65 4.44 16.20
N ILE A 246 0.97 5.57 16.04
CA ILE A 246 1.60 6.90 16.11
C ILE A 246 2.27 7.11 17.48
N ILE A 247 1.74 6.52 18.54
CA ILE A 247 2.30 6.52 19.91
C ILE A 247 3.44 5.50 20.13
N GLU A 248 4.02 4.95 19.07
CA GLU A 248 5.09 3.94 19.06
C GLU A 248 4.73 2.57 19.70
N ALA A 249 3.48 2.35 20.09
CA ALA A 249 3.03 1.04 20.57
C ALA A 249 2.75 0.09 19.41
N LYS A 250 3.04 -1.20 19.59
CA LYS A 250 2.62 -2.25 18.65
C LYS A 250 1.13 -2.53 18.78
N SER A 251 0.47 -2.75 17.63
CA SER A 251 -0.88 -3.29 17.57
C SER A 251 -1.02 -4.26 16.42
N ARG A 252 -2.05 -5.10 16.48
CA ARG A 252 -2.40 -6.03 15.42
C ARG A 252 -3.75 -5.65 14.84
N GLY A 253 -3.88 -5.77 13.53
CA GLY A 253 -5.12 -5.64 12.80
C GLY A 253 -5.22 -6.66 11.68
N ILE A 254 -6.44 -7.09 11.39
CA ILE A 254 -6.78 -7.88 10.21
C ILE A 254 -7.55 -6.95 9.27
N TYR A 255 -7.12 -6.91 8.03
CA TYR A 255 -7.59 -5.94 7.05
C TYR A 255 -8.16 -6.64 5.83
N GLU A 256 -9.26 -6.09 5.30
CA GLU A 256 -9.82 -6.45 4.00
C GLU A 256 -9.70 -5.25 3.06
N ALA A 257 -9.23 -5.48 1.84
CA ALA A 257 -9.18 -4.45 0.80
C ALA A 257 -9.20 -5.09 -0.60
N PRO A 258 -10.28 -5.83 -0.95
CA PRO A 258 -10.29 -6.69 -2.13
C PRO A 258 -10.12 -5.93 -3.45
N GLY A 259 -10.83 -4.84 -3.64
CA GLY A 259 -10.72 -4.02 -4.86
C GLY A 259 -9.38 -3.30 -4.97
N MET A 260 -8.87 -2.77 -3.85
CA MET A 260 -7.56 -2.13 -3.82
C MET A 260 -6.45 -3.12 -4.16
N ALA A 261 -6.52 -4.35 -3.62
CA ALA A 261 -5.56 -5.41 -3.92
C ALA A 261 -5.59 -5.81 -5.40
N LEU A 262 -6.78 -6.01 -5.99
CA LEU A 262 -6.95 -6.31 -7.41
C LEU A 262 -6.30 -5.25 -8.29
N LEU A 263 -6.65 -3.98 -8.04
CA LEU A 263 -6.15 -2.86 -8.82
C LEU A 263 -4.64 -2.67 -8.62
N HIS A 264 -4.14 -2.88 -7.40
CA HIS A 264 -2.72 -2.74 -7.08
C HIS A 264 -1.84 -3.78 -7.78
N ILE A 265 -2.27 -5.05 -7.81
CA ILE A 265 -1.56 -6.12 -8.54
C ILE A 265 -1.41 -5.76 -10.02
N ALA A 266 -2.48 -5.34 -10.65
CA ALA A 266 -2.46 -4.96 -12.06
C ALA A 266 -1.62 -3.70 -12.32
N TYR A 267 -1.71 -2.71 -11.42
CA TYR A 267 -0.93 -1.47 -11.50
C TYR A 267 0.57 -1.72 -11.34
N GLU A 268 0.99 -2.49 -10.34
CA GLU A 268 2.42 -2.85 -10.13
C GLU A 268 2.99 -3.64 -11.32
N ARG A 269 2.16 -4.46 -11.97
CA ARG A 269 2.58 -5.17 -13.19
C ARG A 269 2.92 -4.20 -14.32
N LEU A 270 2.06 -3.20 -14.56
CA LEU A 270 2.32 -2.17 -15.58
C LEU A 270 3.52 -1.30 -15.21
N LEU A 271 3.62 -0.87 -13.96
CA LEU A 271 4.79 -0.12 -13.46
C LEU A 271 6.10 -0.82 -13.83
N SER A 272 6.20 -2.12 -13.49
CA SER A 272 7.42 -2.89 -13.74
C SER A 272 7.71 -3.13 -15.22
N ALA A 273 6.66 -3.15 -16.07
CA ALA A 273 6.81 -3.32 -17.50
C ALA A 273 7.17 -2.03 -18.26
N ILE A 274 6.88 -0.86 -17.66
CA ILE A 274 7.05 0.45 -18.27
C ILE A 274 8.34 1.16 -17.81
N HIS A 275 8.63 1.13 -16.51
CA HIS A 275 9.71 1.92 -15.91
C HIS A 275 11.00 1.13 -15.71
N ASN A 276 12.13 1.82 -15.78
CA ASN A 276 13.44 1.27 -15.42
C ASN A 276 13.61 1.16 -13.90
N GLU A 277 14.62 0.40 -13.46
CA GLU A 277 14.83 0.11 -12.04
C GLU A 277 15.08 1.37 -11.19
N ASP A 278 15.85 2.35 -11.68
CA ASP A 278 16.11 3.59 -10.94
C ASP A 278 14.82 4.37 -10.65
N THR A 279 13.89 4.40 -11.61
CA THR A 279 12.56 5.01 -11.43
C THR A 279 11.71 4.21 -10.44
N LEU A 280 11.73 2.89 -10.53
CA LEU A 280 10.99 2.01 -9.63
C LEU A 280 11.51 2.08 -8.18
N GLU A 281 12.82 2.19 -7.99
CA GLU A 281 13.43 2.38 -6.67
C GLU A 281 12.93 3.68 -6.01
N ASN A 282 12.99 4.79 -6.74
CA ASN A 282 12.48 6.08 -6.27
C ASN A 282 10.97 6.03 -5.99
N TYR A 283 10.18 5.41 -6.87
CA TYR A 283 8.75 5.20 -6.68
C TYR A 283 8.46 4.46 -5.38
N ARG A 284 9.13 3.33 -5.14
CA ARG A 284 8.97 2.51 -3.92
C ARG A 284 9.36 3.30 -2.67
N ALA A 285 10.48 4.01 -2.70
CA ALA A 285 10.95 4.82 -1.57
C ALA A 285 9.98 5.95 -1.23
N PHE A 286 9.49 6.67 -2.23
CA PHE A 286 8.51 7.76 -2.06
C PHE A 286 7.15 7.22 -1.61
N GLY A 287 6.71 6.10 -2.17
CA GLY A 287 5.47 5.45 -1.78
C GLY A 287 5.47 5.00 -0.32
N LEU A 288 6.54 4.35 0.13
CA LEU A 288 6.72 3.97 1.54
C LEU A 288 6.67 5.19 2.47
N LYS A 289 7.40 6.25 2.11
CA LYS A 289 7.41 7.49 2.89
C LYS A 289 6.03 8.13 2.94
N LEU A 290 5.35 8.21 1.80
CA LEU A 290 4.02 8.78 1.69
C LEU A 290 2.99 7.96 2.47
N GLY A 291 3.08 6.62 2.43
CA GLY A 291 2.24 5.71 3.21
C GLY A 291 2.38 5.95 4.72
N ARG A 292 3.60 6.16 5.22
CA ARG A 292 3.83 6.51 6.62
C ARG A 292 3.25 7.88 6.97
N LEU A 293 3.44 8.89 6.11
CA LEU A 293 2.86 10.22 6.31
C LEU A 293 1.32 10.17 6.35
N MET A 294 0.70 9.41 5.45
CA MET A 294 -0.75 9.20 5.45
C MET A 294 -1.22 8.53 6.75
N TYR A 295 -0.51 7.50 7.20
CA TYR A 295 -0.82 6.80 8.44
C TYR A 295 -0.79 7.73 9.66
N GLU A 296 0.15 8.68 9.69
CA GLU A 296 0.31 9.70 10.73
C GLU A 296 -0.70 10.88 10.64
N GLY A 297 -1.64 10.86 9.71
CA GLY A 297 -2.57 11.98 9.49
C GLY A 297 -1.96 13.17 8.75
N ARG A 298 -0.90 12.97 7.98
CA ARG A 298 -0.12 14.00 7.29
C ARG A 298 -0.28 13.97 5.77
N TRP A 299 -1.39 13.41 5.28
CA TRP A 299 -1.68 13.28 3.85
C TRP A 299 -1.73 14.61 3.09
N LEU A 300 -2.11 15.69 3.77
CA LEU A 300 -2.22 17.05 3.22
C LEU A 300 -1.04 17.96 3.58
N ASP A 301 0.01 17.46 4.23
CA ASP A 301 1.23 18.20 4.49
C ASP A 301 1.96 18.53 3.18
N PRO A 302 2.70 19.66 3.10
CA PRO A 302 3.46 20.03 1.90
C PRO A 302 4.40 18.94 1.40
N GLN A 303 5.03 18.19 2.31
CA GLN A 303 5.88 17.04 1.95
C GLN A 303 5.08 15.95 1.23
N SER A 304 3.88 15.63 1.71
CA SER A 304 3.02 14.63 1.07
C SER A 304 2.55 15.10 -0.31
N LEU A 305 2.16 16.36 -0.43
CA LEU A 305 1.77 16.96 -1.72
C LEU A 305 2.91 16.93 -2.74
N MET A 306 4.14 17.24 -2.30
CA MET A 306 5.33 17.15 -3.14
C MET A 306 5.58 15.73 -3.65
N LEU A 307 5.50 14.72 -2.77
CA LEU A 307 5.69 13.32 -3.13
C LEU A 307 4.58 12.83 -4.08
N ARG A 308 3.32 13.15 -3.78
CA ARG A 308 2.17 12.82 -4.62
C ARG A 308 2.32 13.39 -6.02
N GLU A 309 2.62 14.68 -6.14
CA GLU A 309 2.80 15.37 -7.42
C GLU A 309 3.96 14.77 -8.21
N SER A 310 5.09 14.49 -7.56
CA SER A 310 6.23 13.84 -8.22
C SER A 310 5.86 12.48 -8.80
N ILE A 311 5.22 11.61 -8.02
CA ILE A 311 4.87 10.26 -8.46
C ILE A 311 3.80 10.30 -9.55
N GLN A 312 2.71 11.02 -9.33
CA GLN A 312 1.60 11.06 -10.30
C GLN A 312 2.04 11.62 -11.65
N ARG A 313 2.83 12.70 -11.65
CA ARG A 313 3.29 13.37 -12.87
C ARG A 313 4.35 12.59 -13.63
N TRP A 314 5.36 12.05 -12.93
CA TRP A 314 6.55 11.49 -13.57
C TRP A 314 6.56 9.96 -13.66
N VAL A 315 5.71 9.30 -12.90
CA VAL A 315 5.57 7.84 -12.92
C VAL A 315 4.18 7.44 -13.38
N GLY A 316 3.15 7.85 -12.65
CA GLY A 316 1.77 7.44 -12.92
C GLY A 316 1.27 7.82 -14.32
N ALA A 317 1.62 9.02 -14.79
CA ALA A 317 1.18 9.50 -16.12
C ALA A 317 1.62 8.61 -17.29
N ALA A 318 2.69 7.83 -17.14
CA ALA A 318 3.13 6.88 -18.16
C ALA A 318 2.40 5.54 -18.09
N VAL A 319 1.72 5.24 -16.97
CA VAL A 319 1.09 3.93 -16.76
C VAL A 319 -0.24 3.85 -17.49
N THR A 320 -0.15 3.40 -18.73
CA THR A 320 -1.30 3.12 -19.60
C THR A 320 -1.15 1.72 -20.18
N GLY A 321 -2.18 0.90 -20.06
CA GLY A 321 -2.15 -0.47 -20.55
C GLY A 321 -3.20 -1.34 -19.90
N THR A 322 -3.15 -2.62 -20.23
CA THR A 322 -4.09 -3.65 -19.81
C THR A 322 -3.34 -4.82 -19.20
N VAL A 323 -3.86 -5.33 -18.10
CA VAL A 323 -3.34 -6.54 -17.45
C VAL A 323 -4.47 -7.53 -17.28
N THR A 324 -4.24 -8.78 -17.70
CA THR A 324 -5.15 -9.90 -17.45
C THR A 324 -4.59 -10.77 -16.35
N LEU A 325 -5.39 -10.97 -15.31
CA LEU A 325 -5.08 -11.76 -14.12
C LEU A 325 -5.99 -12.99 -14.09
N ARG A 326 -5.45 -14.13 -13.67
CA ARG A 326 -6.25 -15.29 -13.25
C ARG A 326 -6.31 -15.33 -11.74
N LEU A 327 -7.47 -15.09 -11.18
CA LEU A 327 -7.72 -15.14 -9.75
C LEU A 327 -8.19 -16.55 -9.34
N ARG A 328 -7.73 -16.99 -8.17
CA ARG A 328 -8.11 -18.23 -7.53
C ARG A 328 -8.55 -17.94 -6.10
N ARG A 329 -8.19 -18.77 -5.17
CA ARG A 329 -8.57 -18.64 -3.74
C ARG A 329 -7.58 -17.74 -2.98
N GLY A 330 -8.09 -16.70 -2.31
CA GLY A 330 -7.28 -15.76 -1.52
C GLY A 330 -6.34 -14.96 -2.43
N ASP A 331 -5.08 -14.85 -2.03
CA ASP A 331 -4.07 -14.12 -2.79
C ASP A 331 -3.35 -14.99 -3.85
N ASP A 332 -3.91 -16.14 -4.21
CA ASP A 332 -3.39 -16.96 -5.32
C ASP A 332 -3.86 -16.40 -6.65
N TYR A 333 -2.93 -15.83 -7.41
CA TYR A 333 -3.20 -15.31 -8.75
C TYR A 333 -2.04 -15.61 -9.73
N SER A 334 -2.32 -15.47 -11.02
CA SER A 334 -1.31 -15.49 -12.08
C SER A 334 -1.54 -14.31 -13.03
N ILE A 335 -0.45 -13.73 -13.53
CA ILE A 335 -0.49 -12.80 -14.64
C ILE A 335 -0.59 -13.61 -15.94
N LEU A 336 -1.63 -13.38 -16.74
CA LEU A 336 -1.84 -14.05 -18.01
C LEU A 336 -1.36 -13.21 -19.18
N ASP A 337 -1.59 -11.89 -19.11
CA ASP A 337 -1.23 -10.97 -20.18
C ASP A 337 -0.89 -9.58 -19.64
N THR A 338 -0.07 -8.84 -20.39
CA THR A 338 0.30 -7.46 -20.10
C THR A 338 0.54 -6.76 -21.42
N ASP A 339 -0.30 -5.75 -21.74
CA ASP A 339 -0.21 -4.98 -22.96
C ASP A 339 -0.27 -3.48 -22.67
N GLY A 340 0.38 -2.68 -23.51
CA GLY A 340 0.36 -1.21 -23.38
C GLY A 340 1.29 -0.51 -24.35
N PRO A 341 1.01 0.76 -24.66
CA PRO A 341 1.76 1.53 -25.67
C PRO A 341 3.18 1.92 -25.22
N SER A 342 3.45 1.91 -23.92
CA SER A 342 4.71 2.41 -23.33
C SER A 342 5.54 1.33 -22.64
N LEU A 343 5.33 0.05 -22.99
CA LEU A 343 6.11 -1.04 -22.42
C LEU A 343 7.59 -0.90 -22.80
N SER A 344 8.47 -0.95 -21.82
CA SER A 344 9.93 -1.01 -22.00
C SER A 344 10.44 -2.44 -22.20
N TYR A 345 9.57 -3.43 -22.00
CA TYR A 345 9.88 -4.84 -22.21
C TYR A 345 9.84 -5.17 -23.72
N HIS A 346 10.99 -5.56 -24.25
CA HIS A 346 11.15 -5.93 -25.67
C HIS A 346 11.82 -7.30 -25.69
N PRO A 347 11.09 -8.40 -26.00
CA PRO A 347 11.62 -9.77 -26.03
C PRO A 347 12.85 -9.90 -26.90
N ASP A 348 12.86 -9.24 -28.07
CA ASP A 348 13.93 -9.33 -29.05
C ASP A 348 15.30 -8.82 -28.52
N ARG A 349 15.30 -7.89 -27.57
CA ARG A 349 16.55 -7.34 -26.96
C ARG A 349 17.31 -8.36 -26.12
N LEU A 350 16.64 -9.41 -25.61
CA LEU A 350 17.21 -10.44 -24.75
C LEU A 350 17.15 -11.85 -25.40
N SER A 351 16.68 -11.94 -26.65
CA SER A 351 16.65 -13.20 -27.38
C SER A 351 18.07 -13.77 -27.50
N MET A 352 18.22 -15.06 -27.20
CA MET A 352 19.47 -15.80 -27.46
C MET A 352 19.62 -16.21 -28.92
N GLU A 353 18.56 -16.03 -29.70
CA GLU A 353 18.60 -16.24 -31.15
C GLU A 353 19.33 -15.10 -31.84
N ARG A 354 19.95 -15.40 -32.98
CA ARG A 354 20.67 -14.39 -33.78
C ARG A 354 19.67 -13.40 -34.37
N VAL A 355 19.80 -12.13 -33.98
CA VAL A 355 19.01 -10.99 -34.51
C VAL A 355 19.95 -10.17 -35.39
N GLU A 356 19.56 -9.93 -36.66
CA GLU A 356 20.40 -9.24 -37.64
C GLU A 356 20.69 -7.76 -37.23
N ASP A 357 19.70 -7.08 -36.62
CA ASP A 357 19.82 -5.68 -36.18
C ASP A 357 19.82 -5.56 -34.64
N ALA A 358 20.61 -6.37 -33.94
CA ALA A 358 20.72 -6.30 -32.49
C ALA A 358 21.26 -4.92 -32.04
N ALA A 359 20.66 -4.33 -31.02
CA ALA A 359 21.06 -3.02 -30.48
C ALA A 359 22.47 -3.04 -29.87
N PHE A 360 22.99 -4.18 -29.51
CA PHE A 360 24.34 -4.37 -28.99
C PHE A 360 24.81 -5.82 -29.28
N GLY A 361 26.12 -6.02 -29.28
CA GLY A 361 26.76 -7.31 -29.55
C GLY A 361 27.73 -7.77 -28.44
N PRO A 362 28.38 -8.92 -28.63
CA PRO A 362 29.35 -9.42 -27.67
C PRO A 362 30.48 -8.46 -27.32
N LEU A 363 30.97 -7.71 -28.30
CA LEU A 363 32.08 -6.73 -28.11
C LEU A 363 31.63 -5.59 -27.17
N ASP A 364 30.42 -5.06 -27.34
CA ASP A 364 29.88 -4.02 -26.46
C ASP A 364 29.79 -4.54 -25.02
N ARG A 365 29.38 -5.79 -24.85
CA ARG A 365 29.29 -6.42 -23.53
C ARG A 365 30.68 -6.66 -22.91
N ILE A 366 31.66 -7.04 -23.69
CA ILE A 366 33.04 -7.20 -23.23
C ILE A 366 33.57 -5.84 -22.73
N GLY A 367 33.39 -4.75 -23.50
CA GLY A 367 33.79 -3.40 -23.09
C GLY A 367 33.15 -2.98 -21.77
N GLN A 368 31.83 -3.24 -21.62
CA GLN A 368 31.13 -2.94 -20.38
C GLN A 368 31.68 -3.73 -19.18
N LEU A 369 31.95 -5.02 -19.36
CA LEU A 369 32.52 -5.87 -18.30
C LEU A 369 33.94 -5.45 -17.94
N THR A 370 34.74 -5.02 -18.93
CA THR A 370 36.09 -4.49 -18.70
C THR A 370 36.05 -3.23 -17.83
N MET A 371 35.14 -2.30 -18.10
CA MET A 371 34.93 -1.13 -17.25
C MET A 371 34.47 -1.47 -15.84
N ARG A 372 33.69 -2.54 -15.67
CA ARG A 372 33.23 -3.02 -14.37
C ARG A 372 34.38 -3.51 -13.48
N ASN A 373 35.52 -3.86 -14.06
CA ASN A 373 36.70 -4.27 -13.29
C ASN A 373 37.19 -3.18 -12.33
N LEU A 374 37.03 -1.90 -12.67
CA LEU A 374 37.40 -0.79 -11.78
C LEU A 374 36.61 -0.86 -10.45
N ASP A 375 35.31 -1.05 -10.51
CA ASP A 375 34.46 -1.20 -9.33
C ASP A 375 34.78 -2.48 -8.54
N ILE A 376 35.11 -3.56 -9.25
CA ILE A 376 35.50 -4.84 -8.66
C ILE A 376 36.82 -4.70 -7.90
N GLU A 377 37.81 -4.01 -8.48
CA GLU A 377 39.11 -3.73 -7.84
C GLU A 377 38.95 -2.88 -6.58
N ASP A 378 38.15 -1.82 -6.65
CA ASP A 378 37.86 -0.98 -5.49
C ASP A 378 37.15 -1.76 -4.37
N SER A 379 36.20 -2.63 -4.72
CA SER A 379 35.50 -3.49 -3.77
C SER A 379 36.43 -4.49 -3.11
N ARG A 380 37.32 -5.10 -3.91
CA ARG A 380 38.32 -6.06 -3.44
C ARG A 380 39.32 -5.39 -2.48
N THR A 381 39.82 -4.20 -2.82
CA THR A 381 40.73 -3.42 -1.96
C THR A 381 40.08 -3.12 -0.61
N ARG A 382 38.80 -2.75 -0.59
CA ARG A 382 38.07 -2.51 0.66
C ARG A 382 37.87 -3.77 1.49
N LEU A 383 37.56 -4.90 0.85
CA LEU A 383 37.44 -6.19 1.53
C LEU A 383 38.77 -6.61 2.20
N GLU A 384 39.90 -6.43 1.51
CA GLU A 384 41.25 -6.70 2.05
C GLU A 384 41.55 -5.81 3.28
N GLN A 385 41.21 -4.51 3.21
CA GLN A 385 41.34 -3.60 4.35
C GLN A 385 40.48 -4.05 5.56
N TYR A 386 39.24 -4.40 5.33
CA TYR A 386 38.33 -4.86 6.39
C TYR A 386 38.82 -6.17 7.01
N ALA A 387 39.31 -7.10 6.20
CA ALA A 387 39.92 -8.34 6.68
C ALA A 387 41.15 -8.06 7.55
N SER A 388 42.06 -7.18 7.09
CA SER A 388 43.27 -6.82 7.85
C SER A 388 42.98 -6.10 9.18
N GLN A 389 41.85 -5.39 9.26
CA GLN A 389 41.40 -4.70 10.47
C GLN A 389 40.56 -5.57 11.41
N GLY A 390 40.33 -6.83 11.04
CA GLY A 390 39.47 -7.74 11.80
C GLY A 390 38.00 -7.38 11.81
N VAL A 391 37.56 -6.48 10.94
CA VAL A 391 36.14 -6.07 10.79
C VAL A 391 35.31 -7.21 10.19
N VAL A 392 35.94 -7.98 9.29
CA VAL A 392 35.34 -9.14 8.64
C VAL A 392 35.82 -10.40 9.36
N GLY A 393 35.39 -10.61 10.59
CA GLY A 393 35.71 -11.81 11.36
C GLY A 393 34.61 -12.83 11.26
N GLY A 394 34.97 -14.09 11.00
CA GLY A 394 34.29 -15.40 11.03
C GLY A 394 32.75 -15.53 11.13
N ALA A 395 32.04 -14.50 11.53
CA ALA A 395 30.59 -14.50 11.69
C ALA A 395 29.82 -13.83 10.54
N ILE A 396 30.48 -13.06 9.67
CA ILE A 396 29.76 -12.22 8.69
C ILE A 396 29.46 -12.97 7.40
N SER A 397 30.40 -13.79 6.92
CA SER A 397 30.14 -14.64 5.75
C SER A 397 31.21 -15.69 5.54
N HIS A 398 30.83 -16.95 5.42
CA HIS A 398 31.72 -18.03 4.96
C HIS A 398 32.29 -17.79 3.54
N LEU A 399 31.55 -17.05 2.69
CA LEU A 399 31.99 -16.72 1.33
C LEU A 399 33.17 -15.75 1.31
N VAL A 400 33.30 -14.84 2.28
CA VAL A 400 34.45 -13.95 2.38
C VAL A 400 35.73 -14.75 2.63
N GLY A 401 35.68 -15.78 3.48
CA GLY A 401 36.80 -16.69 3.68
C GLY A 401 37.22 -17.46 2.40
N VAL A 402 36.26 -17.78 1.52
CA VAL A 402 36.56 -18.38 0.22
C VAL A 402 37.25 -17.37 -0.71
N LEU A 403 36.83 -16.08 -0.69
CA LEU A 403 37.46 -15.03 -1.47
C LEU A 403 38.90 -14.77 -0.99
N GLU A 404 39.15 -14.76 0.32
CA GLU A 404 40.49 -14.59 0.90
C GLU A 404 41.44 -15.74 0.48
N GLN A 405 40.96 -16.97 0.50
CA GLN A 405 41.74 -18.15 0.09
C GLN A 405 42.02 -18.16 -1.44
N GLY A 406 41.03 -17.77 -2.26
CA GLY A 406 41.17 -17.65 -3.70
C GLY A 406 42.15 -16.54 -4.10
N ALA A 407 42.16 -15.41 -3.40
CA ALA A 407 43.09 -14.31 -3.67
C ALA A 407 44.54 -14.67 -3.35
N ALA A 408 44.80 -15.44 -2.30
CA ALA A 408 46.13 -15.91 -1.95
C ALA A 408 46.68 -16.96 -2.95
N GLY A 409 45.80 -17.77 -3.57
CA GLY A 409 46.19 -18.75 -4.60
C GLY A 409 46.37 -18.14 -5.99
N ALA A 410 45.52 -17.21 -6.40
CA ALA A 410 45.49 -16.64 -7.74
C ALA A 410 46.70 -15.75 -8.05
N ILE A 411 47.28 -15.07 -7.05
CA ILE A 411 48.51 -14.25 -7.23
C ILE A 411 49.72 -15.12 -7.60
N THR A 412 49.70 -16.41 -7.25
CA THR A 412 50.78 -17.35 -7.59
C THR A 412 50.61 -18.04 -8.96
N GLU A 413 49.37 -18.07 -9.50
CA GLU A 413 49.09 -18.81 -10.76
C GLU A 413 48.88 -17.86 -11.97
N LEU A 414 48.45 -16.59 -11.78
CA LEU A 414 48.29 -15.60 -12.86
C LEU A 414 49.57 -15.00 -13.39
N GLY A 415 50.73 -15.47 -12.91
CA GLY A 415 52.04 -15.18 -13.52
C GLY A 415 52.39 -16.06 -14.72
N ALA A 416 51.52 -16.96 -15.12
CA ALA A 416 51.72 -17.85 -16.25
C ALA A 416 50.43 -18.04 -17.06
N GLU A 417 50.47 -17.49 -18.28
CA GLU A 417 49.59 -17.79 -19.42
C GLU A 417 48.24 -17.07 -19.48
N VAL A 418 48.22 -15.92 -20.11
CA VAL A 418 47.05 -15.45 -20.88
C VAL A 418 46.71 -16.57 -21.88
N PRO A 419 45.52 -17.15 -21.92
CA PRO A 419 45.16 -18.17 -22.93
C PRO A 419 45.44 -17.59 -24.33
N GLU A 420 46.14 -18.33 -25.15
CA GLU A 420 46.52 -18.00 -26.54
C GLU A 420 45.35 -17.46 -27.39
N ALA A 421 44.10 -17.87 -27.08
CA ALA A 421 42.88 -17.41 -27.72
C ALA A 421 42.60 -15.89 -27.56
N ILE A 422 43.13 -15.22 -26.52
CA ILE A 422 42.96 -13.77 -26.33
C ILE A 422 44.11 -13.02 -27.05
N ALA A 423 45.27 -13.60 -27.08
CA ALA A 423 46.42 -13.03 -27.81
C ALA A 423 46.21 -13.04 -29.32
N GLU A 424 45.60 -14.09 -29.88
CA GLU A 424 45.26 -14.17 -31.30
C GLU A 424 44.15 -13.21 -31.73
N ALA A 425 43.29 -12.75 -30.82
CA ALA A 425 42.26 -11.75 -31.11
C ALA A 425 42.83 -10.33 -31.20
N GLU A 426 43.95 -10.04 -30.50
CA GLU A 426 44.64 -8.73 -30.60
C GLU A 426 45.54 -8.62 -31.83
N GLU A 427 46.11 -9.71 -32.33
CA GLU A 427 46.94 -9.71 -33.53
C GLU A 427 46.18 -9.81 -34.88
N GLY A 428 44.93 -10.30 -34.82
CA GLY A 428 44.09 -10.50 -36.02
C GLY A 428 43.22 -9.31 -36.46
N GLY A 429 43.25 -8.20 -35.74
CA GLY A 429 42.28 -7.11 -35.92
C GLY A 429 42.71 -5.92 -36.73
N ALA A 430 43.32 -6.10 -37.90
CA ALA A 430 43.30 -5.05 -38.93
C ALA A 430 42.04 -5.23 -39.80
N PHE A 431 40.89 -4.73 -39.38
CA PHE A 431 39.73 -4.58 -40.25
C PHE A 431 40.00 -3.41 -41.21
N ASP A 432 40.23 -3.77 -42.47
CA ASP A 432 40.24 -2.86 -43.63
C ASP A 432 38.84 -2.25 -43.75
N LEU A 433 38.71 -0.96 -43.40
CA LEU A 433 37.57 -0.16 -43.73
C LEU A 433 37.65 0.20 -45.21
N GLY A 434 37.20 -0.70 -46.07
CA GLY A 434 36.98 -0.44 -47.49
C GLY A 434 35.95 0.69 -47.64
N THR A 435 36.44 1.82 -48.10
CA THR A 435 35.63 2.91 -48.68
C THR A 435 35.12 2.44 -50.03
N ASP A 436 33.78 2.29 -50.14
CA ASP A 436 33.01 2.64 -51.37
C ASP A 436 31.54 2.87 -50.96
#